data_9a104cf1d1abc656e004b2acd0692275
#
_entry.id   9a104cf1d1abc656e004b2acd0692275
#
_cell.length_a   1.000
_cell.length_b   1.000
_cell.length_c   1.000
_cell.angle_alpha   90.00
_cell.angle_beta   90.00
_cell.angle_gamma   90.00
#
_symmetry.space_group_name_H-M   'P 1'
#
loop_
_entity.id
_entity.type
_entity.pdbx_description
1 polymer ?
#
loop_
_entity_poly.entity_id
_entity_poly.type
_entity_poly.pdbx_seq_one_letter_code
_entity_poly.pdbx_strand_id
1 'polypeptide(L)'
;ALQFEPQADARSVILEVDQLAGAMSMMSGAIARFLEMGRDLGSARDVASVLEQVEAGAREVAHVPWSAVRVDGEWGEGMLAAHWLDAAGVELSAVARAAEELSGFVMQADGPLSLRLPASDGGMLQVLGIPLRTPEGEVLGTLVLAARPSARCGLARAEVIGFLAALAGTAAVALENQRLLKGRKALLKGVVRMVGEAIDAKSPHTGRHCRRVPEVALRLARAAHEAESVPFAAYTLDASGWEALEIASWLHDCGKLTTPEYVIDKATKLETLYNRIHEIRTRFEVLKRDAEIAYWQGLAQGGDEAHLRAARDELWRTLDDDFAFVAACNRGSEDMPAESQQRLERIARRRWLRTLDEGLGLSNAELARRGSAPAKPLPADEPLLRDDPTDVIPRPPSDHLAAGNPWGFSMRAPANLYNGGELYNLRIRHGTLTEEERFKIKEHIIESIVMLSRLPFPSDLAAVPEMAGGHHETMDGRGYPRGLCGSDMSMTARIMAIADIFEALTASDRPYKDALTITDTLEIMRDMSRRRVIDADLFALFVAKELWRDEVVRAAPPAA
;
A
#
# COMPACT_ATOMS: atom_id res chain seq x y z
N ALA A 1 6.69 -36.47 20.43
CA ALA A 1 7.70 -36.91 19.43
C ALA A 1 7.99 -38.37 19.67
N LEU A 2 7.61 -39.24 18.71
CA LEU A 2 8.01 -40.67 18.73
C LEU A 2 9.47 -40.70 18.30
N GLN A 3 10.37 -40.99 19.24
CA GLN A 3 11.76 -41.31 18.94
C GLN A 3 11.83 -42.79 18.57
N PHE A 4 12.07 -43.05 17.29
CA PHE A 4 12.44 -44.40 16.82
C PHE A 4 13.96 -44.51 16.91
N GLU A 5 14.47 -45.09 17.99
CA GLU A 5 15.87 -45.49 18.06
C GLU A 5 16.03 -46.87 17.35
N PRO A 6 17.05 -47.01 16.50
CA PRO A 6 17.35 -48.33 15.93
C PRO A 6 17.74 -49.29 17.07
N GLN A 7 17.00 -50.36 17.22
CA GLN A 7 17.35 -51.40 18.20
C GLN A 7 18.70 -52.01 17.83
N ALA A 8 19.58 -52.11 18.83
CA ALA A 8 20.86 -52.78 18.66
C ALA A 8 20.66 -54.25 18.22
N ASP A 9 21.54 -54.71 17.34
CA ASP A 9 21.58 -56.10 16.81
C ASP A 9 21.55 -57.13 17.94
N ALA A 10 20.36 -57.58 18.30
CA ALA A 10 20.16 -58.70 19.22
C ALA A 10 20.22 -59.98 18.38
N ARG A 11 21.35 -60.65 18.39
CA ARG A 11 21.50 -61.99 17.76
C ARG A 11 20.83 -63.05 18.61
N SER A 12 19.84 -63.75 18.06
CA SER A 12 19.17 -64.91 18.65
C SER A 12 19.74 -66.23 18.11
N VAL A 13 19.65 -67.24 18.94
CA VAL A 13 20.02 -68.63 18.53
C VAL A 13 18.96 -69.28 17.62
N ILE A 14 17.80 -68.62 17.50
CA ILE A 14 16.67 -69.10 16.69
C ILE A 14 16.60 -68.28 15.39
N LEU A 15 16.79 -68.96 14.23
CA LEU A 15 16.89 -68.30 12.92
C LEU A 15 15.67 -67.40 12.57
N GLU A 16 14.48 -67.85 12.94
CA GLU A 16 13.23 -67.11 12.71
C GLU A 16 13.18 -65.81 13.53
N VAL A 17 13.75 -65.81 14.74
CA VAL A 17 13.81 -64.62 15.62
C VAL A 17 14.83 -63.61 15.10
N ASP A 18 15.97 -64.07 14.59
CA ASP A 18 16.98 -63.23 13.93
C ASP A 18 16.45 -62.60 12.64
N GLN A 19 15.71 -63.39 11.85
CA GLN A 19 15.05 -62.88 10.64
C GLN A 19 13.99 -61.83 10.96
N LEU A 20 13.19 -62.05 12.02
CA LEU A 20 12.19 -61.11 12.46
C LEU A 20 12.84 -59.83 13.03
N ALA A 21 13.88 -59.96 13.84
CA ALA A 21 14.63 -58.81 14.38
C ALA A 21 15.28 -57.99 13.27
N GLY A 22 15.88 -58.66 12.27
CA GLY A 22 16.44 -58.02 11.09
C GLY A 22 15.37 -57.27 10.27
N ALA A 23 14.21 -57.88 10.07
CA ALA A 23 13.10 -57.23 9.37
C ALA A 23 12.55 -56.02 10.14
N MET A 24 12.41 -56.13 11.46
CA MET A 24 12.00 -55.02 12.31
C MET A 24 13.02 -53.87 12.33
N SER A 25 14.31 -54.19 12.37
CA SER A 25 15.38 -53.19 12.30
C SER A 25 15.38 -52.44 10.96
N MET A 26 15.25 -53.18 9.85
CA MET A 26 15.14 -52.56 8.52
C MET A 26 13.89 -51.68 8.40
N MET A 27 12.74 -52.12 8.93
CA MET A 27 11.50 -51.37 8.90
C MET A 27 11.60 -50.10 9.76
N SER A 28 12.17 -50.20 10.96
CA SER A 28 12.42 -49.02 11.83
C SER A 28 13.36 -48.00 11.17
N GLY A 29 14.42 -48.45 10.51
CA GLY A 29 15.34 -47.59 9.78
C GLY A 29 14.68 -46.91 8.56
N ALA A 30 13.80 -47.61 7.84
CA ALA A 30 13.05 -47.05 6.73
C ALA A 30 12.04 -45.96 7.20
N ILE A 31 11.32 -46.23 8.31
CA ILE A 31 10.38 -45.28 8.92
C ILE A 31 11.12 -44.04 9.44
N ALA A 32 12.25 -44.21 10.12
CA ALA A 32 13.05 -43.10 10.61
C ALA A 32 13.50 -42.17 9.49
N ARG A 33 14.02 -42.75 8.40
CA ARG A 33 14.42 -42.00 7.20
C ARG A 33 13.24 -41.28 6.54
N PHE A 34 12.09 -41.93 6.41
CA PHE A 34 10.89 -41.30 5.86
C PHE A 34 10.43 -40.10 6.67
N LEU A 35 10.45 -40.20 8.01
CA LEU A 35 10.09 -39.12 8.90
C LEU A 35 11.08 -37.96 8.84
N GLU A 36 12.37 -38.24 8.70
CA GLU A 36 13.42 -37.24 8.50
C GLU A 36 13.23 -36.48 7.18
N MET A 37 13.10 -37.21 6.07
CA MET A 37 12.85 -36.63 4.75
C MET A 37 11.53 -35.83 4.73
N GLY A 38 10.47 -36.35 5.35
CA GLY A 38 9.19 -35.59 5.47
C GLY A 38 9.32 -34.30 6.26
N ARG A 39 10.17 -34.27 7.30
CA ARG A 39 10.45 -33.05 8.05
C ARG A 39 11.25 -32.07 7.21
N ASP A 40 12.26 -32.51 6.51
CA ASP A 40 13.10 -31.67 5.65
C ASP A 40 12.28 -31.05 4.52
N LEU A 41 11.46 -31.85 3.84
CA LEU A 41 10.52 -31.38 2.81
C LEU A 41 9.51 -30.34 3.37
N GLY A 42 9.00 -30.56 4.60
CA GLY A 42 8.10 -29.61 5.26
C GLY A 42 8.77 -28.29 5.68
N SER A 43 10.10 -28.29 5.82
CA SER A 43 10.90 -27.10 6.17
C SER A 43 11.54 -26.40 4.96
N ALA A 44 11.39 -26.95 3.76
CA ALA A 44 11.95 -26.39 2.53
C ALA A 44 11.40 -24.98 2.27
N ARG A 45 12.30 -24.04 1.95
CA ARG A 45 11.96 -22.63 1.81
C ARG A 45 11.41 -22.25 0.43
N ASP A 46 11.73 -23.05 -0.57
CA ASP A 46 11.34 -22.82 -1.96
C ASP A 46 11.18 -24.14 -2.71
N VAL A 47 10.64 -24.04 -3.91
CA VAL A 47 10.38 -25.19 -4.78
C VAL A 47 11.66 -25.92 -5.17
N ALA A 48 12.75 -25.19 -5.45
CA ALA A 48 14.01 -25.77 -5.84
C ALA A 48 14.56 -26.71 -4.74
N SER A 49 14.51 -26.23 -3.49
CA SER A 49 14.91 -27.05 -2.33
C SER A 49 14.04 -28.29 -2.16
N VAL A 50 12.72 -28.20 -2.42
CA VAL A 50 11.83 -29.38 -2.40
C VAL A 50 12.29 -30.41 -3.47
N LEU A 51 12.51 -29.93 -4.70
CA LEU A 51 12.89 -30.80 -5.81
C LEU A 51 14.25 -31.51 -5.59
N GLU A 52 15.25 -30.74 -5.09
CA GLU A 52 16.57 -31.28 -4.77
C GLU A 52 16.52 -32.35 -3.66
N GLN A 53 15.75 -32.09 -2.60
CA GLN A 53 15.60 -33.05 -1.49
C GLN A 53 14.87 -34.32 -1.93
N VAL A 54 13.82 -34.19 -2.74
CA VAL A 54 13.09 -35.34 -3.28
C VAL A 54 13.97 -36.16 -4.19
N GLU A 55 14.72 -35.53 -5.10
CA GLU A 55 15.64 -36.17 -6.02
C GLU A 55 16.73 -36.94 -5.25
N ALA A 56 17.40 -36.26 -4.32
CA ALA A 56 18.48 -36.87 -3.55
C ALA A 56 17.99 -38.05 -2.70
N GLY A 57 16.86 -37.89 -2.02
CA GLY A 57 16.28 -38.96 -1.20
C GLY A 57 15.79 -40.14 -2.01
N ALA A 58 15.15 -39.90 -3.15
CA ALA A 58 14.70 -40.96 -4.04
C ALA A 58 15.87 -41.75 -4.63
N ARG A 59 16.95 -41.10 -5.02
CA ARG A 59 18.18 -41.70 -5.55
C ARG A 59 18.88 -42.56 -4.52
N GLU A 60 18.98 -42.09 -3.28
CA GLU A 60 19.60 -42.82 -2.17
C GLU A 60 18.84 -44.10 -1.87
N VAL A 61 17.52 -44.04 -1.74
CA VAL A 61 16.67 -45.18 -1.41
C VAL A 61 16.63 -46.22 -2.52
N ALA A 62 16.55 -45.78 -3.76
CA ALA A 62 16.50 -46.68 -4.91
C ALA A 62 17.88 -47.23 -5.32
N HIS A 63 18.98 -46.69 -4.81
CA HIS A 63 20.36 -46.98 -5.22
C HIS A 63 20.54 -46.88 -6.74
N VAL A 64 20.06 -45.80 -7.34
CA VAL A 64 20.13 -45.57 -8.78
C VAL A 64 21.14 -44.48 -9.14
N PRO A 65 21.79 -44.58 -10.29
CA PRO A 65 22.75 -43.58 -10.76
C PRO A 65 22.05 -42.37 -11.43
N TRP A 66 20.77 -42.50 -11.83
CA TRP A 66 20.03 -41.43 -12.52
C TRP A 66 18.68 -41.19 -11.87
N SER A 67 18.42 -39.93 -11.62
CA SER A 67 17.15 -39.44 -11.08
C SER A 67 16.86 -38.04 -11.59
N ALA A 68 15.57 -37.73 -11.77
CA ALA A 68 15.10 -36.41 -12.11
C ALA A 68 13.72 -36.17 -11.49
N VAL A 69 13.48 -34.94 -11.05
CA VAL A 69 12.17 -34.47 -10.64
C VAL A 69 11.79 -33.30 -11.54
N ARG A 70 10.65 -33.39 -12.20
CA ARG A 70 10.10 -32.34 -13.04
C ARG A 70 8.77 -31.88 -12.47
N VAL A 71 8.56 -30.58 -12.48
CA VAL A 71 7.29 -29.93 -12.12
C VAL A 71 6.85 -29.04 -13.27
N ASP A 72 5.60 -29.15 -13.69
CA ASP A 72 5.02 -28.40 -14.80
C ASP A 72 4.01 -27.38 -14.31
N GLY A 73 3.64 -26.39 -15.16
CA GLY A 73 2.59 -25.41 -14.88
C GLY A 73 3.08 -24.06 -14.35
N GLU A 74 2.42 -23.49 -13.35
CA GLU A 74 2.65 -22.13 -12.83
C GLU A 74 4.07 -21.83 -12.30
N TRP A 75 4.92 -22.84 -12.20
CA TRP A 75 6.29 -22.74 -11.70
C TRP A 75 7.31 -22.26 -12.75
N GLY A 76 6.88 -22.06 -14.01
CA GLY A 76 7.72 -21.83 -15.18
C GLY A 76 7.89 -23.09 -16.02
N GLU A 77 8.33 -22.96 -17.28
CA GLU A 77 8.55 -24.13 -18.14
C GLU A 77 9.60 -25.05 -17.52
N GLY A 78 9.16 -26.19 -16.96
CA GLY A 78 9.96 -27.32 -16.59
C GLY A 78 11.05 -27.06 -15.55
N MET A 79 10.70 -26.62 -14.30
CA MET A 79 11.69 -26.70 -13.21
C MET A 79 12.13 -28.15 -13.02
N LEU A 80 13.43 -28.41 -13.24
CA LEU A 80 14.03 -29.71 -13.21
C LEU A 80 15.17 -29.77 -12.19
N ALA A 81 15.06 -30.62 -11.19
CA ALA A 81 16.22 -31.07 -10.43
C ALA A 81 16.65 -32.45 -11.01
N ALA A 82 17.88 -32.56 -11.47
CA ALA A 82 18.38 -33.79 -12.07
C ALA A 82 19.79 -34.11 -11.62
N HIS A 83 20.06 -35.40 -11.32
CA HIS A 83 21.38 -35.91 -11.00
C HIS A 83 21.77 -37.00 -11.97
N TRP A 84 22.91 -36.83 -12.62
CA TRP A 84 23.44 -37.76 -13.62
C TRP A 84 24.87 -38.12 -13.23
N LEU A 85 25.05 -39.29 -12.65
CA LEU A 85 26.40 -39.87 -12.47
C LEU A 85 26.86 -40.51 -13.77
N ASP A 86 27.86 -39.91 -14.39
CA ASP A 86 28.54 -40.54 -15.53
C ASP A 86 29.45 -41.68 -15.04
N ALA A 87 28.96 -42.87 -15.14
CA ALA A 87 29.73 -44.06 -14.87
C ALA A 87 29.56 -45.04 -16.05
N ALA A 88 30.20 -44.77 -17.14
CA ALA A 88 30.26 -45.59 -18.35
C ALA A 88 29.36 -45.15 -19.52
N GLY A 89 29.67 -44.02 -20.18
CA GLY A 89 29.42 -43.85 -21.61
C GLY A 89 27.99 -43.94 -22.15
N VAL A 90 26.97 -43.84 -21.28
CA VAL A 90 25.57 -43.79 -21.72
C VAL A 90 25.22 -42.35 -22.02
N GLU A 91 24.78 -42.08 -23.24
CA GLU A 91 24.37 -40.73 -23.64
C GLU A 91 23.29 -40.20 -22.69
N LEU A 92 23.65 -39.22 -21.86
CA LEU A 92 22.73 -38.41 -21.03
C LEU A 92 21.47 -37.95 -21.79
N SER A 93 21.61 -37.71 -23.10
CA SER A 93 20.55 -37.31 -24.00
C SER A 93 19.44 -38.36 -24.20
N ALA A 94 19.74 -39.66 -24.09
CA ALA A 94 18.75 -40.73 -24.25
C ALA A 94 17.91 -40.90 -22.98
N VAL A 95 18.53 -40.79 -21.79
CA VAL A 95 17.82 -40.88 -20.50
C VAL A 95 16.98 -39.62 -20.26
N ALA A 96 17.50 -38.45 -20.62
CA ALA A 96 16.75 -37.21 -20.51
C ALA A 96 15.50 -37.20 -21.42
N ARG A 97 15.64 -37.64 -22.69
CA ARG A 97 14.49 -37.81 -23.60
C ARG A 97 13.50 -38.83 -23.09
N ALA A 98 13.97 -39.98 -22.61
CA ALA A 98 13.10 -40.99 -22.04
C ALA A 98 12.37 -40.51 -20.78
N ALA A 99 13.02 -39.68 -19.95
CA ALA A 99 12.40 -39.05 -18.79
C ALA A 99 11.33 -38.03 -19.21
N GLU A 100 11.56 -37.29 -20.28
CA GLU A 100 10.62 -36.32 -20.81
C GLU A 100 9.39 -37.00 -21.45
N GLU A 101 9.59 -38.00 -22.29
CA GLU A 101 8.50 -38.80 -22.87
C GLU A 101 7.70 -39.55 -21.79
N LEU A 102 8.39 -40.16 -20.82
CA LEU A 102 7.74 -40.87 -19.72
C LEU A 102 6.94 -39.93 -18.82
N SER A 103 7.42 -38.72 -18.57
CA SER A 103 6.68 -37.73 -17.79
C SER A 103 5.27 -37.49 -18.34
N GLY A 104 5.12 -37.39 -19.67
CA GLY A 104 3.81 -37.22 -20.31
C GLY A 104 2.84 -38.39 -20.04
N PHE A 105 3.35 -39.62 -20.00
CA PHE A 105 2.55 -40.82 -19.67
C PHE A 105 2.26 -40.91 -18.17
N VAL A 106 3.23 -40.58 -17.32
CA VAL A 106 3.10 -40.62 -15.85
C VAL A 106 2.10 -39.59 -15.36
N MET A 107 2.05 -38.45 -15.98
CA MET A 107 1.04 -37.37 -15.66
C MET A 107 -0.39 -37.89 -15.85
N GLN A 108 -0.62 -38.82 -16.76
CA GLN A 108 -1.93 -39.44 -17.04
C GLN A 108 -2.17 -40.73 -16.27
N ALA A 109 -1.14 -41.29 -15.64
CA ALA A 109 -1.23 -42.56 -14.93
C ALA A 109 -1.76 -42.40 -13.51
N ASP A 110 -2.54 -43.40 -13.03
CA ASP A 110 -3.06 -43.42 -11.66
C ASP A 110 -2.03 -43.80 -10.59
N GLY A 111 -0.80 -44.20 -11.01
CA GLY A 111 0.25 -44.61 -10.10
C GLY A 111 1.62 -44.74 -10.76
N PRO A 112 2.60 -45.36 -10.05
CA PRO A 112 3.94 -45.60 -10.59
C PRO A 112 3.94 -46.39 -11.89
N LEU A 113 4.69 -45.94 -12.89
CA LEU A 113 4.83 -46.58 -14.20
C LEU A 113 6.27 -47.07 -14.39
N SER A 114 6.45 -48.36 -14.63
CA SER A 114 7.77 -48.96 -14.90
C SER A 114 7.88 -49.39 -16.35
N LEU A 115 8.95 -48.94 -17.02
CA LEU A 115 9.24 -49.26 -18.41
C LEU A 115 10.66 -49.83 -18.56
N ARG A 116 10.89 -50.62 -19.62
CA ARG A 116 12.23 -51.01 -20.04
C ARG A 116 12.51 -50.39 -21.39
N LEU A 117 13.59 -49.65 -21.47
CA LEU A 117 14.00 -48.94 -22.67
C LEU A 117 15.37 -49.41 -23.15
N PRO A 118 15.61 -49.51 -24.46
CA PRO A 118 16.93 -49.86 -24.98
C PRO A 118 17.90 -48.69 -24.71
N ALA A 119 19.09 -49.00 -24.21
CA ALA A 119 20.19 -48.06 -24.11
C ALA A 119 20.97 -47.99 -25.43
N SER A 120 21.69 -46.87 -25.65
CA SER A 120 22.47 -46.62 -26.87
C SER A 120 23.59 -47.67 -27.12
N ASP A 121 24.06 -48.36 -26.09
CA ASP A 121 25.06 -49.42 -26.14
C ASP A 121 24.47 -50.84 -26.36
N GLY A 122 23.18 -50.95 -26.68
CA GLY A 122 22.48 -52.22 -26.87
C GLY A 122 22.02 -52.91 -25.58
N GLY A 123 22.30 -52.32 -24.40
CA GLY A 123 21.78 -52.79 -23.12
C GLY A 123 20.33 -52.34 -22.89
N MET A 124 19.75 -52.78 -21.76
CA MET A 124 18.40 -52.32 -21.33
C MET A 124 18.52 -51.42 -20.12
N LEU A 125 17.72 -50.37 -20.09
CA LEU A 125 17.48 -49.51 -18.93
C LEU A 125 16.10 -49.79 -18.34
N GLN A 126 16.03 -49.92 -17.02
CA GLN A 126 14.77 -49.90 -16.30
C GLN A 126 14.51 -48.46 -15.84
N VAL A 127 13.36 -47.93 -16.20
CA VAL A 127 12.93 -46.56 -15.86
C VAL A 127 11.64 -46.68 -15.06
N LEU A 128 11.58 -45.96 -13.94
CA LEU A 128 10.42 -45.86 -13.06
C LEU A 128 10.00 -44.40 -13.00
N GLY A 129 8.76 -44.11 -13.40
CA GLY A 129 8.13 -42.78 -13.25
C GLY A 129 7.06 -42.84 -12.18
N ILE A 130 7.04 -41.82 -11.31
CA ILE A 130 6.10 -41.72 -10.20
C ILE A 130 5.47 -40.32 -10.23
N PRO A 131 4.13 -40.21 -10.28
CA PRO A 131 3.46 -38.93 -10.27
C PRO A 131 3.57 -38.26 -8.89
N LEU A 132 3.85 -36.94 -8.86
CA LEU A 132 3.73 -36.09 -7.69
C LEU A 132 2.27 -35.66 -7.57
N ARG A 133 1.46 -36.51 -6.93
CA ARG A 133 0.01 -36.35 -6.86
C ARG A 133 -0.41 -35.78 -5.50
N THR A 134 -1.22 -34.72 -5.52
CA THR A 134 -1.82 -34.16 -4.30
C THR A 134 -2.92 -35.09 -3.76
N PRO A 135 -3.34 -34.93 -2.50
CA PRO A 135 -4.47 -35.66 -1.93
C PRO A 135 -5.78 -35.48 -2.72
N GLU A 136 -5.95 -34.34 -3.39
CA GLU A 136 -7.11 -33.98 -4.22
C GLU A 136 -7.04 -34.66 -5.62
N GLY A 137 -5.91 -35.29 -5.94
CA GLY A 137 -5.72 -36.04 -7.19
C GLY A 137 -5.05 -35.25 -8.32
N GLU A 138 -4.70 -33.99 -8.12
CA GLU A 138 -3.94 -33.18 -9.09
C GLU A 138 -2.50 -33.69 -9.18
N VAL A 139 -1.95 -33.80 -10.38
CA VAL A 139 -0.55 -34.19 -10.61
C VAL A 139 0.26 -32.93 -10.90
N LEU A 140 1.13 -32.57 -9.97
CA LEU A 140 1.96 -31.36 -10.04
C LEU A 140 3.26 -31.58 -10.83
N GLY A 141 3.66 -32.87 -10.99
CA GLY A 141 4.91 -33.19 -11.63
C GLY A 141 5.22 -34.68 -11.59
N THR A 142 6.45 -35.03 -11.92
CA THR A 142 6.92 -36.41 -12.01
C THR A 142 8.31 -36.60 -11.41
N LEU A 143 8.49 -37.69 -10.66
CA LEU A 143 9.79 -38.22 -10.25
C LEU A 143 10.16 -39.36 -11.19
N VAL A 144 11.32 -39.29 -11.86
CA VAL A 144 11.81 -40.30 -12.77
C VAL A 144 13.15 -40.85 -12.25
N LEU A 145 13.26 -42.16 -12.20
CA LEU A 145 14.44 -42.89 -11.76
C LEU A 145 14.84 -43.89 -12.84
N ALA A 146 16.13 -44.00 -13.12
CA ALA A 146 16.61 -44.94 -14.11
C ALA A 146 17.87 -45.67 -13.64
N ALA A 147 17.96 -46.95 -13.98
CA ALA A 147 19.13 -47.78 -13.72
C ALA A 147 19.24 -48.94 -14.70
N ARG A 148 20.43 -49.51 -14.84
CA ARG A 148 20.60 -50.82 -15.50
C ARG A 148 20.06 -51.92 -14.60
N PRO A 149 19.36 -52.93 -15.14
CA PRO A 149 18.89 -54.06 -14.35
C PRO A 149 20.07 -54.75 -13.66
N SER A 150 20.05 -54.80 -12.34
CA SER A 150 21.05 -55.50 -11.53
C SER A 150 20.40 -56.02 -10.26
N ALA A 151 21.04 -56.98 -9.60
CA ALA A 151 20.55 -57.52 -8.33
C ALA A 151 20.49 -56.48 -7.19
N ARG A 152 21.20 -55.36 -7.32
CA ARG A 152 21.22 -54.25 -6.37
C ARG A 152 20.23 -53.13 -6.71
N CYS A 153 19.67 -53.11 -7.92
CA CYS A 153 18.71 -52.13 -8.36
C CYS A 153 17.36 -52.30 -7.65
N GLY A 154 16.91 -51.29 -6.91
CA GLY A 154 15.66 -51.32 -6.16
C GLY A 154 14.40 -51.11 -6.99
N LEU A 155 14.51 -50.69 -8.26
CA LEU A 155 13.37 -50.25 -9.10
C LEU A 155 12.32 -51.32 -9.41
N ALA A 156 12.62 -52.60 -9.14
CA ALA A 156 11.68 -53.71 -9.30
C ALA A 156 11.04 -54.18 -7.98
N ARG A 157 11.47 -53.65 -6.85
CA ARG A 157 11.00 -54.08 -5.53
C ARG A 157 9.76 -53.28 -5.12
N ALA A 158 8.68 -54.00 -4.79
CA ALA A 158 7.42 -53.38 -4.40
C ALA A 158 7.55 -52.40 -3.19
N GLU A 159 8.41 -52.78 -2.22
CA GLU A 159 8.68 -52.00 -1.02
C GLU A 159 9.36 -50.67 -1.37
N VAL A 160 10.33 -50.68 -2.30
CA VAL A 160 11.02 -49.46 -2.76
C VAL A 160 10.07 -48.56 -3.55
N ILE A 161 9.27 -49.15 -4.44
CA ILE A 161 8.26 -48.43 -5.21
C ILE A 161 7.23 -47.77 -4.26
N GLY A 162 6.76 -48.53 -3.25
CA GLY A 162 5.83 -48.00 -2.24
C GLY A 162 6.41 -46.82 -1.44
N PHE A 163 7.69 -46.93 -1.04
CA PHE A 163 8.39 -45.86 -0.35
C PHE A 163 8.54 -44.62 -1.25
N LEU A 164 8.96 -44.79 -2.48
CA LEU A 164 9.12 -43.70 -3.45
C LEU A 164 7.78 -43.04 -3.78
N ALA A 165 6.70 -43.81 -3.87
CA ALA A 165 5.35 -43.27 -4.06
C ALA A 165 4.89 -42.42 -2.84
N ALA A 166 5.20 -42.89 -1.62
CA ALA A 166 4.92 -42.11 -0.41
C ALA A 166 5.76 -40.83 -0.34
N LEU A 167 7.04 -40.89 -0.72
CA LEU A 167 7.91 -39.73 -0.82
C LEU A 167 7.38 -38.73 -1.86
N ALA A 168 6.97 -39.19 -3.03
CA ALA A 168 6.37 -38.36 -4.09
C ALA A 168 5.07 -37.70 -3.62
N GLY A 169 4.23 -38.42 -2.86
CA GLY A 169 3.03 -37.83 -2.24
C GLY A 169 3.36 -36.73 -1.21
N THR A 170 4.38 -36.98 -0.36
CA THR A 170 4.84 -35.94 0.60
C THR A 170 5.41 -34.74 -0.13
N ALA A 171 6.15 -34.93 -1.19
CA ALA A 171 6.68 -33.87 -2.04
C ALA A 171 5.55 -33.08 -2.72
N ALA A 172 4.52 -33.74 -3.21
CA ALA A 172 3.35 -33.07 -3.80
C ALA A 172 2.65 -32.16 -2.80
N VAL A 173 2.47 -32.59 -1.53
CA VAL A 173 1.92 -31.75 -0.46
C VAL A 173 2.83 -30.54 -0.16
N ALA A 174 4.16 -30.75 -0.11
CA ALA A 174 5.10 -29.65 0.12
C ALA A 174 5.06 -28.63 -1.03
N LEU A 175 5.02 -29.10 -2.28
CA LEU A 175 4.88 -28.24 -3.46
C LEU A 175 3.55 -27.48 -3.45
N GLU A 176 2.45 -28.14 -3.16
CA GLU A 176 1.13 -27.50 -3.04
C GLU A 176 1.12 -26.40 -1.98
N ASN A 177 1.71 -26.66 -0.82
CA ASN A 177 1.86 -25.64 0.22
C ASN A 177 2.67 -24.44 -0.28
N GLN A 178 3.76 -24.65 -1.02
CA GLN A 178 4.53 -23.56 -1.63
C GLN A 178 3.70 -22.78 -2.67
N ARG A 179 2.90 -23.48 -3.49
CA ARG A 179 1.97 -22.86 -4.45
C ARG A 179 0.95 -21.98 -3.74
N LEU A 180 0.31 -22.49 -2.70
CA LEU A 180 -0.67 -21.75 -1.90
C LEU A 180 -0.06 -20.52 -1.22
N LEU A 181 1.14 -20.65 -0.66
CA LEU A 181 1.85 -19.53 -0.04
C LEU A 181 2.20 -18.44 -1.07
N LYS A 182 2.70 -18.84 -2.25
CA LYS A 182 3.00 -17.92 -3.36
C LYS A 182 1.74 -17.21 -3.86
N GLY A 183 0.65 -17.96 -4.06
CA GLY A 183 -0.65 -17.43 -4.48
C GLY A 183 -1.22 -16.45 -3.46
N ARG A 184 -1.16 -16.77 -2.16
CA ARG A 184 -1.57 -15.88 -1.07
C ARG A 184 -0.78 -14.58 -1.07
N LYS A 185 0.55 -14.63 -1.23
CA LYS A 185 1.40 -13.46 -1.30
C LYS A 185 1.09 -12.60 -2.53
N ALA A 186 0.90 -13.22 -3.69
CA ALA A 186 0.52 -12.53 -4.91
C ALA A 186 -0.84 -11.82 -4.78
N LEU A 187 -1.83 -12.50 -4.18
CA LEU A 187 -3.14 -11.92 -3.90
C LEU A 187 -3.03 -10.72 -2.95
N LEU A 188 -2.30 -10.85 -1.85
CA LEU A 188 -2.08 -9.74 -0.91
C LEU A 188 -1.45 -8.53 -1.61
N LYS A 189 -0.39 -8.74 -2.39
CA LYS A 189 0.23 -7.67 -3.18
C LYS A 189 -0.73 -7.06 -4.19
N GLY A 190 -1.57 -7.85 -4.84
CA GLY A 190 -2.61 -7.37 -5.74
C GLY A 190 -3.63 -6.48 -5.03
N VAL A 191 -4.12 -6.90 -3.86
CA VAL A 191 -5.06 -6.10 -3.04
C VAL A 191 -4.41 -4.80 -2.56
N VAL A 192 -3.18 -4.85 -2.07
CA VAL A 192 -2.42 -3.67 -1.62
C VAL A 192 -2.28 -2.64 -2.76
N ARG A 193 -1.90 -3.09 -3.95
CA ARG A 193 -1.80 -2.23 -5.15
C ARG A 193 -3.14 -1.65 -5.55
N MET A 194 -4.19 -2.47 -5.55
CA MET A 194 -5.56 -2.02 -5.86
C MET A 194 -6.02 -0.92 -4.90
N VAL A 195 -5.73 -1.05 -3.60
CA VAL A 195 -6.06 0.00 -2.61
C VAL A 195 -5.25 1.27 -2.90
N GLY A 196 -3.95 1.18 -3.15
CA GLY A 196 -3.10 2.32 -3.53
C GLY A 196 -3.61 3.03 -4.80
N GLU A 197 -3.98 2.27 -5.83
CA GLU A 197 -4.55 2.82 -7.07
C GLU A 197 -5.92 3.46 -6.85
N ALA A 198 -6.75 2.93 -5.92
CA ALA A 198 -8.03 3.54 -5.55
C ALA A 198 -7.84 4.87 -4.81
N ILE A 199 -6.77 5.00 -4.00
CA ILE A 199 -6.40 6.26 -3.35
C ILE A 199 -5.99 7.29 -4.40
N ASP A 200 -5.14 6.89 -5.34
CA ASP A 200 -4.70 7.75 -6.44
C ASP A 200 -5.86 8.18 -7.35
N ALA A 201 -6.85 7.30 -7.58
CA ALA A 201 -8.02 7.61 -8.38
C ALA A 201 -9.00 8.60 -7.72
N LYS A 202 -8.91 8.79 -6.40
CA LYS A 202 -9.78 9.68 -5.63
C LYS A 202 -9.55 11.16 -5.94
N SER A 203 -8.32 11.53 -6.27
CA SER A 203 -7.99 12.88 -6.72
C SER A 203 -7.19 12.82 -8.02
N PRO A 204 -7.61 13.54 -9.07
CA PRO A 204 -6.86 13.62 -10.31
C PRO A 204 -5.44 14.18 -10.14
N HIS A 205 -5.16 14.78 -8.98
CA HIS A 205 -3.89 15.41 -8.63
C HIS A 205 -2.94 14.52 -7.83
N THR A 206 -3.38 13.31 -7.46
CA THR A 206 -2.55 12.27 -6.80
C THR A 206 -2.26 11.09 -7.72
N GLY A 207 -2.59 11.21 -9.00
CA GLY A 207 -2.74 10.15 -9.99
C GLY A 207 -1.53 9.26 -10.30
N ARG A 208 -0.48 9.22 -9.47
CA ARG A 208 0.62 8.23 -9.49
C ARG A 208 1.45 8.28 -8.21
N HIS A 209 1.03 9.02 -7.21
CA HIS A 209 1.77 9.20 -5.96
C HIS A 209 2.02 7.87 -5.25
N CYS A 210 0.95 7.10 -4.98
CA CYS A 210 1.06 5.80 -4.32
C CYS A 210 1.89 4.76 -5.11
N ARG A 211 2.14 5.01 -6.40
CA ARG A 211 2.99 4.15 -7.24
C ARG A 211 4.45 4.57 -7.20
N ARG A 212 4.75 5.88 -7.12
CA ARG A 212 6.12 6.41 -7.16
C ARG A 212 6.82 6.34 -5.81
N VAL A 213 6.11 6.62 -4.71
CA VAL A 213 6.68 6.56 -3.35
C VAL A 213 7.33 5.21 -3.04
N PRO A 214 6.70 4.04 -3.33
CA PRO A 214 7.35 2.73 -3.12
C PRO A 214 8.67 2.57 -3.89
N GLU A 215 8.75 3.06 -5.12
CA GLU A 215 9.97 2.95 -5.92
C GLU A 215 11.13 3.72 -5.29
N VAL A 216 10.89 4.95 -4.86
CA VAL A 216 11.88 5.80 -4.19
C VAL A 216 12.28 5.22 -2.82
N ALA A 217 11.30 4.81 -2.02
CA ALA A 217 11.53 4.23 -0.70
C ALA A 217 12.38 2.95 -0.77
N LEU A 218 12.05 2.04 -1.67
CA LEU A 218 12.80 0.79 -1.86
C LEU A 218 14.23 1.02 -2.35
N ARG A 219 14.47 2.01 -3.22
CA ARG A 219 15.82 2.39 -3.66
C ARG A 219 16.65 2.96 -2.51
N LEU A 220 16.08 3.88 -1.73
CA LEU A 220 16.78 4.47 -0.60
C LEU A 220 17.06 3.41 0.48
N ALA A 221 16.09 2.54 0.76
CA ALA A 221 16.27 1.42 1.70
C ALA A 221 17.38 0.46 1.24
N ARG A 222 17.46 0.16 -0.07
CA ARG A 222 18.53 -0.68 -0.62
C ARG A 222 19.89 -0.02 -0.48
N ALA A 223 20.00 1.26 -0.83
CA ALA A 223 21.24 2.01 -0.65
C ALA A 223 21.70 2.06 0.82
N ALA A 224 20.76 2.19 1.77
CA ALA A 224 21.04 2.15 3.20
C ALA A 224 21.43 0.74 3.70
N HIS A 225 20.77 -0.31 3.20
CA HIS A 225 21.07 -1.71 3.52
C HIS A 225 22.47 -2.14 3.03
N GLU A 226 22.91 -1.64 1.88
CA GLU A 226 24.21 -1.94 1.28
C GLU A 226 25.35 -1.05 1.82
N ALA A 227 25.02 -0.02 2.62
CA ALA A 227 26.03 0.91 3.14
C ALA A 227 26.69 0.37 4.41
N GLU A 228 28.01 0.17 4.37
CA GLU A 228 28.80 -0.34 5.50
C GLU A 228 29.16 0.76 6.52
N SER A 229 28.92 2.02 6.20
CA SER A 229 29.28 3.16 7.06
C SER A 229 28.22 3.43 8.14
N VAL A 230 28.65 3.99 9.28
CA VAL A 230 27.74 4.55 10.29
C VAL A 230 26.97 5.74 9.67
N PRO A 231 25.65 5.88 9.86
CA PRO A 231 24.80 5.11 10.79
C PRO A 231 24.13 3.85 10.21
N PHE A 232 24.45 3.45 8.96
CA PHE A 232 23.73 2.42 8.22
C PHE A 232 24.20 1.00 8.49
N ALA A 233 25.43 0.81 8.99
CA ALA A 233 26.05 -0.51 9.18
C ALA A 233 25.19 -1.53 9.98
N ALA A 234 24.29 -1.05 10.83
CA ALA A 234 23.34 -1.89 11.58
C ALA A 234 21.97 -2.05 10.90
N TYR A 235 21.73 -1.36 9.78
CA TYR A 235 20.46 -1.42 9.07
C TYR A 235 20.45 -2.57 8.09
N THR A 236 19.74 -3.61 8.45
CA THR A 236 19.55 -4.78 7.57
C THR A 236 18.06 -5.12 7.48
N LEU A 237 17.59 -5.43 6.29
CA LEU A 237 16.26 -5.96 6.06
C LEU A 237 16.38 -7.39 5.56
N ASP A 238 15.66 -8.28 6.20
CA ASP A 238 15.41 -9.62 5.70
C ASP A 238 14.25 -9.63 4.67
N ALA A 239 13.90 -10.79 4.15
CA ALA A 239 12.84 -10.91 3.15
C ALA A 239 11.48 -10.35 3.63
N SER A 240 11.16 -10.51 4.90
CA SER A 240 9.94 -9.99 5.51
C SER A 240 9.99 -8.47 5.71
N GLY A 241 11.15 -7.93 6.07
CA GLY A 241 11.37 -6.49 6.18
C GLY A 241 11.20 -5.76 4.83
N TRP A 242 11.69 -6.36 3.73
CA TRP A 242 11.45 -5.84 2.38
C TRP A 242 9.98 -5.89 1.99
N GLU A 243 9.28 -6.98 2.30
CA GLU A 243 7.85 -7.12 2.05
C GLU A 243 7.03 -6.12 2.87
N ALA A 244 7.38 -5.91 4.15
CA ALA A 244 6.74 -4.94 5.02
C ALA A 244 6.92 -3.49 4.51
N LEU A 245 8.13 -3.12 4.07
CA LEU A 245 8.39 -1.81 3.48
C LEU A 245 7.59 -1.60 2.19
N GLU A 246 7.54 -2.60 1.29
CA GLU A 246 6.74 -2.52 0.07
C GLU A 246 5.26 -2.27 0.40
N ILE A 247 4.68 -3.04 1.32
CA ILE A 247 3.28 -2.90 1.74
C ILE A 247 3.03 -1.55 2.40
N ALA A 248 3.90 -1.14 3.33
CA ALA A 248 3.79 0.15 4.01
C ALA A 248 3.83 1.31 3.04
N SER A 249 4.72 1.25 2.03
CA SER A 249 4.87 2.29 1.02
C SER A 249 3.62 2.45 0.14
N TRP A 250 2.96 1.36 -0.22
CA TRP A 250 1.71 1.40 -0.99
C TRP A 250 0.52 1.91 -0.18
N LEU A 251 0.51 1.65 1.15
CA LEU A 251 -0.63 1.90 2.02
C LEU A 251 -0.44 3.10 2.96
N HIS A 252 0.70 3.84 2.89
CA HIS A 252 0.99 4.94 3.82
C HIS A 252 -0.14 5.97 3.88
N ASP A 253 -0.77 6.22 2.76
CA ASP A 253 -1.83 7.19 2.54
C ASP A 253 -3.25 6.60 2.54
N CYS A 254 -3.44 5.35 2.97
CA CYS A 254 -4.77 4.69 2.89
C CYS A 254 -5.86 5.44 3.66
N GLY A 255 -5.52 6.20 4.68
CA GLY A 255 -6.44 7.07 5.39
C GLY A 255 -7.01 8.23 4.56
N LYS A 256 -6.41 8.61 3.43
CA LYS A 256 -6.99 9.60 2.50
C LYS A 256 -8.35 9.17 1.95
N LEU A 257 -8.68 7.86 2.03
CA LEU A 257 -10.02 7.36 1.68
C LEU A 257 -11.13 8.00 2.53
N THR A 258 -10.83 8.43 3.76
CA THR A 258 -11.79 9.08 4.65
C THR A 258 -11.84 10.60 4.50
N THR A 259 -10.89 11.20 3.75
CA THR A 259 -10.86 12.64 3.51
C THR A 259 -11.81 12.99 2.35
N PRO A 260 -12.75 13.94 2.51
CA PRO A 260 -13.64 14.34 1.42
C PRO A 260 -12.87 14.94 0.24
N GLU A 261 -13.29 14.62 -0.98
CA GLU A 261 -12.65 15.11 -2.23
C GLU A 261 -12.62 16.62 -2.31
N TYR A 262 -13.71 17.28 -1.95
CA TYR A 262 -13.79 18.75 -1.96
C TYR A 262 -12.82 19.44 -1.00
N VAL A 263 -12.26 18.71 -0.01
CA VAL A 263 -11.21 19.23 0.88
C VAL A 263 -9.84 19.04 0.25
N ILE A 264 -9.61 17.88 -0.39
CA ILE A 264 -8.32 17.58 -1.06
C ILE A 264 -8.09 18.54 -2.22
N ASP A 265 -9.12 18.74 -3.05
CA ASP A 265 -9.05 19.48 -4.32
C ASP A 265 -9.54 20.94 -4.19
N LYS A 266 -9.72 21.46 -2.97
CA LYS A 266 -10.27 22.80 -2.71
C LYS A 266 -9.47 23.92 -3.38
N ALA A 267 -10.01 24.45 -4.48
CA ALA A 267 -9.37 25.45 -5.31
C ALA A 267 -9.55 26.89 -4.79
N THR A 268 -10.68 27.17 -4.18
CA THR A 268 -11.03 28.50 -3.68
C THR A 268 -11.53 28.44 -2.23
N LYS A 269 -11.43 29.56 -1.50
CA LYS A 269 -11.77 29.59 -0.07
C LYS A 269 -13.23 29.26 0.23
N LEU A 270 -14.16 29.67 -0.62
CA LEU A 270 -15.60 29.43 -0.47
C LEU A 270 -16.07 28.12 -1.11
N GLU A 271 -15.16 27.36 -1.71
CA GLU A 271 -15.51 26.11 -2.37
C GLU A 271 -15.81 25.01 -1.35
N THR A 272 -16.87 24.26 -1.65
CA THR A 272 -17.23 22.97 -1.06
C THR A 272 -17.52 22.01 -2.23
N LEU A 273 -18.75 21.50 -2.38
CA LEU A 273 -19.17 20.80 -3.61
C LEU A 273 -19.37 21.77 -4.79
N TYR A 274 -19.60 23.05 -4.50
CA TYR A 274 -19.60 24.15 -5.47
C TYR A 274 -19.05 25.43 -4.84
N ASN A 275 -18.67 26.40 -5.67
CA ASN A 275 -18.10 27.65 -5.20
C ASN A 275 -19.20 28.63 -4.76
N ARG A 276 -19.36 28.85 -3.46
CA ARG A 276 -20.40 29.70 -2.85
C ARG A 276 -20.26 31.20 -3.18
N ILE A 277 -19.22 31.62 -3.88
CA ILE A 277 -19.11 32.98 -4.44
C ILE A 277 -20.32 33.35 -5.31
N HIS A 278 -20.99 32.36 -5.90
CA HIS A 278 -22.19 32.58 -6.72
C HIS A 278 -23.37 33.09 -5.88
N GLU A 279 -23.54 32.63 -4.64
CA GLU A 279 -24.55 33.11 -3.72
C GLU A 279 -24.25 34.58 -3.32
N ILE A 280 -22.99 34.86 -3.01
CA ILE A 280 -22.54 36.21 -2.66
C ILE A 280 -22.77 37.15 -3.84
N ARG A 281 -22.42 36.73 -5.07
CA ARG A 281 -22.70 37.51 -6.28
C ARG A 281 -24.18 37.85 -6.40
N THR A 282 -25.06 36.89 -6.16
CA THR A 282 -26.50 37.11 -6.20
C THR A 282 -26.95 38.18 -5.19
N ARG A 283 -26.39 38.17 -3.97
CA ARG A 283 -26.72 39.21 -2.98
C ARG A 283 -26.23 40.62 -3.39
N PHE A 284 -25.06 40.72 -4.03
CA PHE A 284 -24.60 41.99 -4.61
C PHE A 284 -25.53 42.45 -5.73
N GLU A 285 -26.02 41.57 -6.57
CA GLU A 285 -27.01 41.89 -7.59
C GLU A 285 -28.35 42.34 -6.98
N VAL A 286 -28.79 41.74 -5.85
CA VAL A 286 -29.97 42.24 -5.11
C VAL A 286 -29.76 43.66 -4.63
N LEU A 287 -28.61 43.96 -4.01
CA LEU A 287 -28.31 45.32 -3.56
C LEU A 287 -28.29 46.35 -4.71
N LYS A 288 -27.81 45.95 -5.90
CA LYS A 288 -27.87 46.81 -7.10
C LYS A 288 -29.33 47.05 -7.55
N ARG A 289 -30.21 46.05 -7.45
CA ARG A 289 -31.66 46.19 -7.74
C ARG A 289 -32.35 47.06 -6.69
N ASP A 290 -31.99 46.92 -5.42
CA ASP A 290 -32.52 47.80 -4.35
C ASP A 290 -32.14 49.27 -4.59
N ALA A 291 -30.92 49.51 -5.05
CA ALA A 291 -30.48 50.86 -5.43
C ALA A 291 -31.29 51.43 -6.62
N GLU A 292 -31.60 50.60 -7.60
CA GLU A 292 -32.45 50.95 -8.74
C GLU A 292 -33.90 51.25 -8.29
N ILE A 293 -34.46 50.41 -7.41
CA ILE A 293 -35.78 50.63 -6.82
C ILE A 293 -35.81 51.96 -6.06
N ALA A 294 -34.79 52.22 -5.23
CA ALA A 294 -34.69 53.49 -4.48
C ALA A 294 -34.63 54.71 -5.41
N TYR A 295 -33.90 54.60 -6.54
CA TYR A 295 -33.84 55.64 -7.55
C TYR A 295 -35.25 55.95 -8.12
N TRP A 296 -35.99 54.91 -8.56
CA TRP A 296 -37.33 55.08 -9.14
C TRP A 296 -38.36 55.57 -8.11
N GLN A 297 -38.27 55.11 -6.87
CA GLN A 297 -39.11 55.60 -5.77
C GLN A 297 -38.83 57.09 -5.47
N GLY A 298 -37.55 57.49 -5.44
CA GLY A 298 -37.16 58.87 -5.25
C GLY A 298 -37.70 59.78 -6.35
N LEU A 299 -37.64 59.38 -7.62
CA LEU A 299 -38.23 60.11 -8.75
C LEU A 299 -39.75 60.23 -8.61
N ALA A 300 -40.45 59.15 -8.24
CA ALA A 300 -41.90 59.17 -8.03
C ALA A 300 -42.34 60.11 -6.91
N GLN A 301 -41.44 60.38 -5.94
CA GLN A 301 -41.64 61.30 -4.84
C GLN A 301 -41.22 62.73 -5.17
N GLY A 302 -40.83 63.06 -6.43
CA GLY A 302 -40.46 64.38 -6.90
C GLY A 302 -39.01 64.79 -6.58
N GLY A 303 -38.12 63.82 -6.29
CA GLY A 303 -36.69 64.06 -6.05
C GLY A 303 -35.96 64.54 -7.32
N ASP A 304 -34.81 65.17 -7.15
CA ASP A 304 -33.95 65.64 -8.25
C ASP A 304 -33.32 64.39 -8.99
N GLU A 305 -33.63 64.25 -10.27
CA GLU A 305 -33.21 63.12 -11.12
C GLU A 305 -31.67 63.04 -11.19
N ALA A 306 -30.98 64.17 -11.38
CA ALA A 306 -29.52 64.17 -11.52
C ALA A 306 -28.83 63.68 -10.25
N HIS A 307 -29.31 64.11 -9.09
CA HIS A 307 -28.81 63.74 -7.78
C HIS A 307 -29.09 62.24 -7.49
N LEU A 308 -30.32 61.80 -7.73
CA LEU A 308 -30.70 60.40 -7.50
C LEU A 308 -29.92 59.42 -8.42
N ARG A 309 -29.73 59.80 -9.69
CA ARG A 309 -28.92 59.03 -10.64
C ARG A 309 -27.45 58.96 -10.18
N ALA A 310 -26.86 60.07 -9.82
CA ALA A 310 -25.48 60.10 -9.34
C ALA A 310 -25.29 59.23 -8.08
N ALA A 311 -26.24 59.27 -7.13
CA ALA A 311 -26.21 58.44 -5.93
C ALA A 311 -26.30 56.94 -6.23
N ARG A 312 -27.20 56.53 -7.16
CA ARG A 312 -27.32 55.16 -7.64
C ARG A 312 -26.02 54.68 -8.31
N ASP A 313 -25.49 55.46 -9.24
CA ASP A 313 -24.30 55.11 -10.01
C ASP A 313 -23.05 55.02 -9.13
N GLU A 314 -22.93 55.86 -8.09
CA GLU A 314 -21.88 55.79 -7.09
C GLU A 314 -21.99 54.51 -6.23
N LEU A 315 -23.21 54.17 -5.80
CA LEU A 315 -23.44 52.91 -5.05
C LEU A 315 -23.11 51.70 -5.91
N TRP A 316 -23.51 51.68 -7.20
CA TRP A 316 -23.18 50.59 -8.11
C TRP A 316 -21.68 50.44 -8.28
N ARG A 317 -20.91 51.50 -8.51
CA ARG A 317 -19.44 51.47 -8.61
C ARG A 317 -18.82 50.92 -7.34
N THR A 318 -19.32 51.32 -6.16
CA THR A 318 -18.85 50.84 -4.87
C THR A 318 -19.14 49.34 -4.70
N LEU A 319 -20.32 48.85 -5.09
CA LEU A 319 -20.70 47.44 -5.01
C LEU A 319 -19.87 46.59 -5.99
N ASP A 320 -19.59 47.10 -7.20
CA ASP A 320 -18.76 46.41 -8.18
C ASP A 320 -17.31 46.27 -7.68
N ASP A 321 -16.73 47.33 -7.10
CA ASP A 321 -15.39 47.29 -6.51
C ASP A 321 -15.31 46.36 -5.28
N ASP A 322 -16.33 46.37 -4.43
CA ASP A 322 -16.42 45.49 -3.28
C ASP A 322 -16.55 44.03 -3.69
N PHE A 323 -17.39 43.74 -4.71
CA PHE A 323 -17.50 42.34 -5.22
C PHE A 323 -16.22 41.86 -5.88
N ALA A 324 -15.57 42.70 -6.69
CA ALA A 324 -14.28 42.38 -7.32
C ALA A 324 -13.22 42.02 -6.25
N PHE A 325 -13.21 42.79 -5.15
CA PHE A 325 -12.31 42.52 -4.02
C PHE A 325 -12.63 41.19 -3.31
N VAL A 326 -13.90 40.90 -3.01
CA VAL A 326 -14.33 39.64 -2.42
C VAL A 326 -13.95 38.45 -3.32
N ALA A 327 -14.17 38.57 -4.63
CA ALA A 327 -13.82 37.56 -5.61
C ALA A 327 -12.30 37.33 -5.67
N ALA A 328 -11.49 38.39 -5.56
CA ALA A 328 -10.05 38.28 -5.47
C ALA A 328 -9.60 37.53 -4.20
N CYS A 329 -10.20 37.86 -3.05
CA CYS A 329 -9.93 37.21 -1.77
C CYS A 329 -10.28 35.70 -1.80
N ASN A 330 -11.30 35.30 -2.57
CA ASN A 330 -11.74 33.92 -2.67
C ASN A 330 -10.70 32.99 -3.32
N ARG A 331 -9.83 33.49 -4.20
CA ARG A 331 -8.84 32.67 -4.93
C ARG A 331 -7.70 32.14 -4.08
N GLY A 332 -7.58 32.56 -2.85
CA GLY A 332 -6.42 32.22 -2.01
C GLY A 332 -5.19 33.08 -2.33
N SER A 333 -4.32 33.24 -1.38
CA SER A 333 -3.08 34.03 -1.48
C SER A 333 -2.00 33.40 -0.60
N GLU A 334 -0.74 33.75 -0.84
CA GLU A 334 0.36 33.35 0.04
C GLU A 334 0.31 34.08 1.39
N ASP A 335 -0.17 35.31 1.42
CA ASP A 335 -0.47 36.04 2.64
C ASP A 335 -1.59 37.08 2.37
N MET A 336 -2.52 37.19 3.33
CA MET A 336 -3.58 38.19 3.29
C MET A 336 -3.23 39.34 4.26
N PRO A 337 -3.00 40.57 3.76
CA PRO A 337 -2.71 41.73 4.61
C PRO A 337 -3.85 42.05 5.58
N ALA A 338 -3.50 42.63 6.74
CA ALA A 338 -4.49 43.03 7.74
C ALA A 338 -5.53 44.06 7.20
N GLU A 339 -5.12 44.94 6.30
CA GLU A 339 -6.00 45.89 5.63
C GLU A 339 -7.07 45.20 4.78
N SER A 340 -6.69 44.10 4.09
CA SER A 340 -7.64 43.28 3.33
C SER A 340 -8.67 42.62 4.24
N GLN A 341 -8.25 42.12 5.41
CA GLN A 341 -9.17 41.57 6.39
C GLN A 341 -10.17 42.62 6.91
N GLN A 342 -9.67 43.83 7.21
CA GLN A 342 -10.53 44.93 7.64
C GLN A 342 -11.50 45.34 6.52
N ARG A 343 -11.08 45.35 5.27
CA ARG A 343 -11.96 45.63 4.13
C ARG A 343 -13.07 44.59 4.01
N LEU A 344 -12.74 43.29 4.13
CA LEU A 344 -13.73 42.21 4.16
C LEU A 344 -14.76 42.39 5.27
N GLU A 345 -14.32 42.78 6.48
CA GLU A 345 -15.21 43.02 7.61
C GLU A 345 -16.16 44.20 7.35
N ARG A 346 -15.69 45.29 6.71
CA ARG A 346 -16.56 46.42 6.33
C ARG A 346 -17.59 45.97 5.29
N ILE A 347 -17.19 45.22 4.28
CA ILE A 347 -18.09 44.68 3.24
C ILE A 347 -19.12 43.75 3.87
N ALA A 348 -18.70 42.85 4.77
CA ALA A 348 -19.58 41.91 5.45
C ALA A 348 -20.71 42.58 6.22
N ARG A 349 -20.45 43.79 6.79
CA ARG A 349 -21.45 44.56 7.55
C ARG A 349 -22.50 45.23 6.67
N ARG A 350 -22.35 45.28 5.34
CA ARG A 350 -23.43 45.74 4.46
C ARG A 350 -24.64 44.84 4.65
N ARG A 351 -25.85 45.45 4.55
CA ARG A 351 -27.10 44.78 4.85
C ARG A 351 -27.91 44.61 3.57
N TRP A 352 -28.61 43.50 3.50
CA TRP A 352 -29.58 43.21 2.46
C TRP A 352 -30.85 42.62 3.06
N LEU A 353 -31.99 42.79 2.40
CA LEU A 353 -33.29 42.34 2.91
C LEU A 353 -33.66 40.98 2.30
N ARG A 354 -33.82 40.00 3.19
CA ARG A 354 -34.33 38.67 2.85
C ARG A 354 -35.83 38.63 3.15
N THR A 355 -36.61 38.21 2.13
CA THR A 355 -38.09 38.11 2.24
C THR A 355 -38.60 36.68 2.31
N LEU A 356 -37.75 35.69 2.08
CA LEU A 356 -38.08 34.28 2.16
C LEU A 356 -37.62 33.68 3.50
N ASP A 357 -38.34 32.68 4.00
CA ASP A 357 -37.94 31.97 5.22
C ASP A 357 -36.70 31.10 4.92
N GLU A 358 -35.67 31.26 5.75
CA GLU A 358 -34.41 30.51 5.63
C GLU A 358 -34.51 29.03 6.06
N GLY A 359 -35.58 28.67 6.77
CA GLY A 359 -35.83 27.28 7.20
C GLY A 359 -36.45 26.40 6.11
N LEU A 360 -37.01 27.03 5.08
CA LEU A 360 -37.63 26.26 3.98
C LEU A 360 -36.59 25.55 3.13
N GLY A 361 -36.76 24.25 2.93
CA GLY A 361 -35.87 23.43 2.10
C GLY A 361 -34.63 22.88 2.81
N LEU A 362 -34.46 23.18 4.09
CA LEU A 362 -33.36 22.61 4.88
C LEU A 362 -33.61 21.13 5.23
N SER A 363 -32.54 20.35 5.30
CA SER A 363 -32.58 18.98 5.80
C SER A 363 -32.82 18.93 7.31
N ASN A 364 -33.25 17.78 7.83
CA ASN A 364 -33.43 17.58 9.26
C ASN A 364 -32.14 17.84 10.07
N ALA A 365 -30.98 17.55 9.50
CA ALA A 365 -29.69 17.78 10.15
C ALA A 365 -29.37 19.30 10.25
N GLU A 366 -29.67 20.07 9.23
CA GLU A 366 -29.52 21.54 9.24
C GLU A 366 -30.50 22.17 10.22
N LEU A 367 -31.76 21.74 10.22
CA LEU A 367 -32.75 22.20 11.18
C LEU A 367 -32.36 21.86 12.63
N ALA A 368 -31.78 20.67 12.87
CA ALA A 368 -31.27 20.30 14.18
C ALA A 368 -30.09 21.20 14.63
N ARG A 369 -29.18 21.56 13.73
CA ARG A 369 -28.08 22.52 14.02
C ARG A 369 -28.60 23.92 14.32
N ARG A 370 -29.64 24.34 13.62
CA ARG A 370 -30.30 25.61 13.88
C ARG A 370 -30.91 25.66 15.29
N GLY A 371 -31.29 24.51 15.84
CA GLY A 371 -31.88 24.40 17.17
C GLY A 371 -33.24 25.08 17.29
N SER A 372 -33.59 25.46 18.51
CA SER A 372 -34.88 26.12 18.83
C SER A 372 -34.86 27.64 18.62
N ALA A 373 -33.86 28.20 17.93
CA ALA A 373 -33.81 29.64 17.68
C ALA A 373 -35.06 30.07 16.88
N PRO A 374 -35.82 31.10 17.33
CA PRO A 374 -36.99 31.54 16.59
C PRO A 374 -36.56 32.06 15.22
N ALA A 375 -37.37 31.77 14.20
CA ALA A 375 -37.17 32.33 12.87
C ALA A 375 -37.20 33.89 12.95
N LYS A 376 -36.27 34.55 12.26
CA LYS A 376 -36.28 35.98 12.17
C LYS A 376 -37.57 36.46 11.46
N PRO A 377 -38.25 37.49 11.95
CA PRO A 377 -39.42 38.05 11.27
C PRO A 377 -39.02 38.54 9.87
N LEU A 378 -39.88 38.32 8.90
CA LEU A 378 -39.68 38.76 7.54
C LEU A 378 -40.35 40.13 7.30
N PRO A 379 -39.72 41.03 6.52
CA PRO A 379 -38.41 40.88 5.89
C PRO A 379 -37.26 40.96 6.90
N ALA A 380 -36.28 40.04 6.81
CA ALA A 380 -35.15 39.95 7.69
C ALA A 380 -33.97 40.73 7.11
N ASP A 381 -33.36 41.58 7.97
CA ASP A 381 -32.17 42.34 7.64
C ASP A 381 -30.92 41.47 7.90
N GLU A 382 -30.18 41.11 6.86
CA GLU A 382 -29.08 40.15 6.89
C GLU A 382 -27.74 40.79 6.53
N PRO A 383 -26.61 40.35 7.10
CA PRO A 383 -25.30 40.78 6.64
C PRO A 383 -24.98 40.19 5.25
N LEU A 384 -24.22 40.96 4.46
CA LEU A 384 -23.89 40.58 3.08
C LEU A 384 -22.97 39.32 3.03
N LEU A 385 -21.98 39.23 3.93
CA LEU A 385 -21.20 38.05 4.19
C LEU A 385 -21.49 37.61 5.63
N ARG A 386 -21.87 36.35 5.79
CA ARG A 386 -22.30 35.84 7.09
C ARG A 386 -21.47 34.65 7.57
N ASP A 387 -21.31 34.58 8.89
CA ASP A 387 -20.85 33.37 9.58
C ASP A 387 -22.03 32.85 10.41
N ASP A 388 -22.81 31.94 9.84
CA ASP A 388 -24.00 31.43 10.49
C ASP A 388 -23.61 30.23 11.39
N PRO A 389 -24.12 30.14 12.63
CA PRO A 389 -23.88 28.97 13.48
C PRO A 389 -24.33 27.65 12.88
N THR A 390 -25.31 27.66 11.96
CA THR A 390 -25.77 26.44 11.24
C THR A 390 -24.75 25.91 10.24
N ASP A 391 -23.81 26.77 9.79
CA ASP A 391 -22.71 26.41 8.90
C ASP A 391 -21.53 25.76 9.65
N VAL A 392 -21.59 25.72 10.99
CA VAL A 392 -20.57 25.10 11.83
C VAL A 392 -21.00 23.67 12.19
N ILE A 393 -20.15 22.70 11.86
CA ILE A 393 -20.37 21.30 12.20
C ILE A 393 -19.44 20.94 13.37
N PRO A 394 -20.00 20.65 14.56
CA PRO A 394 -19.18 20.31 15.71
C PRO A 394 -18.51 18.94 15.51
N ARG A 395 -17.34 18.77 16.11
CA ARG A 395 -16.64 17.48 16.09
C ARG A 395 -17.35 16.47 17.00
N PRO A 396 -17.57 15.21 16.55
CA PRO A 396 -18.21 14.21 17.38
C PRO A 396 -17.33 13.82 18.58
N PRO A 397 -17.94 13.46 19.75
CA PRO A 397 -17.19 13.05 20.94
C PRO A 397 -16.38 11.76 20.81
N SER A 398 -16.67 10.94 19.80
CA SER A 398 -16.02 9.65 19.54
C SER A 398 -14.74 9.75 18.72
N ASP A 399 -14.09 10.90 18.72
CA ASP A 399 -12.85 11.12 17.98
C ASP A 399 -11.70 10.27 18.55
N HIS A 400 -10.88 9.67 17.67
CA HIS A 400 -9.68 8.88 18.02
C HIS A 400 -8.61 9.66 18.79
N LEU A 401 -8.77 10.97 18.92
CA LEU A 401 -7.88 11.89 19.62
C LEU A 401 -8.22 12.08 21.10
N ALA A 402 -9.17 11.34 21.65
CA ALA A 402 -9.48 11.39 23.07
C ALA A 402 -8.22 11.16 23.92
N ALA A 403 -8.13 11.84 25.04
CA ALA A 403 -7.02 11.68 25.97
C ALA A 403 -6.87 10.21 26.38
N GLY A 404 -5.63 9.67 26.27
CA GLY A 404 -5.35 8.26 26.54
C GLY A 404 -5.70 7.30 25.39
N ASN A 405 -5.82 7.79 24.16
CA ASN A 405 -5.99 6.92 23.00
C ASN A 405 -4.88 5.86 22.90
N PRO A 406 -5.21 4.63 22.47
CA PRO A 406 -4.25 3.51 22.51
C PRO A 406 -3.10 3.66 21.50
N TRP A 407 -3.20 4.59 20.55
CA TRP A 407 -2.20 4.79 19.50
C TRP A 407 -1.17 5.88 19.83
N GLY A 408 -1.35 6.62 20.94
CA GLY A 408 -0.44 7.69 21.36
C GLY A 408 -0.50 8.96 20.51
N PHE A 409 -1.65 9.22 19.84
CA PHE A 409 -1.83 10.44 19.07
C PHE A 409 -1.84 11.68 19.97
N SER A 410 -1.07 12.70 19.57
CA SER A 410 -0.87 13.96 20.30
C SER A 410 -1.35 15.19 19.54
N MET A 411 -1.89 15.01 18.34
CA MET A 411 -2.41 16.12 17.52
C MET A 411 -3.56 16.84 18.24
N ARG A 412 -3.54 18.17 18.16
CA ARG A 412 -4.61 19.01 18.70
C ARG A 412 -5.69 19.22 17.64
N ALA A 413 -6.85 18.62 17.85
CA ALA A 413 -7.99 18.80 16.95
C ALA A 413 -8.66 20.17 17.16
N PRO A 414 -9.13 20.82 16.07
CA PRO A 414 -10.06 21.95 16.17
C PRO A 414 -11.36 21.54 16.86
N ALA A 415 -12.03 22.49 17.51
CA ALA A 415 -13.30 22.25 18.19
C ALA A 415 -14.42 21.79 17.23
N ASN A 416 -14.34 22.25 15.99
CA ASN A 416 -15.32 21.92 14.95
C ASN A 416 -14.75 20.89 13.97
N LEU A 417 -15.62 20.10 13.37
CA LEU A 417 -15.29 19.24 12.25
C LEU A 417 -15.14 20.06 10.95
N TYR A 418 -16.10 20.98 10.72
CA TYR A 418 -16.08 21.94 9.62
C TYR A 418 -16.66 23.28 10.05
N ASN A 419 -16.17 24.37 9.43
CA ASN A 419 -16.73 25.70 9.56
C ASN A 419 -16.97 26.29 8.17
N GLY A 420 -18.25 26.36 7.78
CA GLY A 420 -18.72 26.88 6.51
C GLY A 420 -18.96 28.39 6.48
N GLY A 421 -18.64 29.16 7.54
CA GLY A 421 -18.83 30.61 7.59
C GLY A 421 -18.15 31.31 6.40
N GLU A 422 -18.86 32.25 5.76
CA GLU A 422 -18.36 32.92 4.55
C GLU A 422 -17.20 33.86 4.87
N LEU A 423 -17.38 34.74 5.86
CA LEU A 423 -16.35 35.68 6.30
C LEU A 423 -15.16 34.92 6.91
N TYR A 424 -15.43 33.87 7.69
CA TYR A 424 -14.42 33.00 8.26
C TYR A 424 -13.51 32.39 7.17
N ASN A 425 -14.10 31.83 6.11
CA ASN A 425 -13.35 31.25 4.99
C ASN A 425 -12.59 32.32 4.20
N LEU A 426 -13.22 33.43 3.85
CA LEU A 426 -12.59 34.52 3.09
C LEU A 426 -11.38 35.12 3.80
N ARG A 427 -11.35 35.11 5.14
CA ARG A 427 -10.26 35.65 5.97
C ARG A 427 -9.06 34.73 6.13
N ILE A 428 -9.08 33.53 5.55
CA ILE A 428 -7.91 32.61 5.58
C ILE A 428 -6.69 33.35 5.05
N ARG A 429 -5.61 33.37 5.84
CA ARG A 429 -4.38 34.11 5.50
C ARG A 429 -3.55 33.42 4.44
N HIS A 430 -3.42 32.11 4.51
CA HIS A 430 -2.54 31.30 3.64
C HIS A 430 -3.33 30.18 2.98
N GLY A 431 -3.33 30.17 1.64
CA GLY A 431 -4.02 29.15 0.84
C GLY A 431 -5.53 29.26 0.89
N THR A 432 -6.21 28.13 0.73
CA THR A 432 -7.67 28.02 0.58
C THR A 432 -8.36 27.29 1.72
N LEU A 433 -7.63 26.52 2.54
CA LEU A 433 -8.16 25.64 3.57
C LEU A 433 -8.35 26.34 4.91
N THR A 434 -9.49 26.08 5.57
CA THR A 434 -9.71 26.45 6.98
C THR A 434 -8.81 25.62 7.92
N GLU A 435 -8.79 25.95 9.20
CA GLU A 435 -8.07 25.19 10.22
C GLU A 435 -8.62 23.75 10.33
N GLU A 436 -9.94 23.61 10.29
CA GLU A 436 -10.64 22.33 10.33
C GLU A 436 -10.31 21.46 9.10
N GLU A 437 -10.30 22.05 7.91
CA GLU A 437 -9.98 21.35 6.67
C GLU A 437 -8.49 20.95 6.60
N ARG A 438 -7.58 21.82 7.05
CA ARG A 438 -6.15 21.47 7.19
C ARG A 438 -5.96 20.31 8.16
N PHE A 439 -6.69 20.33 9.27
CA PHE A 439 -6.67 19.24 10.22
C PHE A 439 -7.23 17.96 9.58
N LYS A 440 -8.34 18.05 8.83
CA LYS A 440 -8.95 16.90 8.13
C LYS A 440 -8.00 16.25 7.12
N ILE A 441 -7.18 17.05 6.42
CA ILE A 441 -6.12 16.51 5.58
C ILE A 441 -5.06 15.78 6.43
N LYS A 442 -4.58 16.39 7.52
CA LYS A 442 -3.60 15.76 8.40
C LYS A 442 -4.12 14.50 9.10
N GLU A 443 -5.43 14.43 9.33
CA GLU A 443 -6.09 13.30 9.99
C GLU A 443 -5.96 11.99 9.19
N HIS A 444 -5.68 12.05 7.87
CA HIS A 444 -5.48 10.83 7.08
C HIS A 444 -4.42 9.89 7.67
N ILE A 445 -3.37 10.45 8.32
CA ILE A 445 -2.32 9.59 8.92
C ILE A 445 -2.85 8.84 10.14
N ILE A 446 -3.72 9.46 10.93
CA ILE A 446 -4.41 8.82 12.06
C ILE A 446 -5.25 7.66 11.53
N GLU A 447 -6.04 7.91 10.50
CA GLU A 447 -6.88 6.90 9.87
C GLU A 447 -6.04 5.78 9.23
N SER A 448 -4.91 6.11 8.59
CA SER A 448 -3.97 5.10 8.07
C SER A 448 -3.48 4.18 9.18
N ILE A 449 -3.02 4.73 10.29
CA ILE A 449 -2.54 3.94 11.44
C ILE A 449 -3.66 3.07 12.01
N VAL A 450 -4.85 3.63 12.23
CA VAL A 450 -6.00 2.91 12.78
C VAL A 450 -6.45 1.78 11.85
N MET A 451 -6.55 2.05 10.55
CA MET A 451 -6.95 1.06 9.55
C MET A 451 -5.94 -0.08 9.47
N LEU A 452 -4.64 0.26 9.35
CA LEU A 452 -3.57 -0.73 9.25
C LEU A 452 -3.41 -1.54 10.54
N SER A 453 -3.56 -0.92 11.72
CA SER A 453 -3.48 -1.63 13.01
C SER A 453 -4.63 -2.61 13.25
N ARG A 454 -5.73 -2.49 12.53
CA ARG A 454 -6.87 -3.43 12.59
C ARG A 454 -6.72 -4.62 11.64
N LEU A 455 -5.80 -4.55 10.69
CA LEU A 455 -5.53 -5.68 9.81
C LEU A 455 -4.78 -6.78 10.58
N PRO A 456 -5.16 -8.05 10.41
CA PRO A 456 -4.51 -9.18 11.09
C PRO A 456 -3.18 -9.52 10.39
N PHE A 457 -2.23 -8.59 10.43
CA PHE A 457 -0.90 -8.87 9.88
C PHE A 457 -0.24 -10.02 10.63
N PRO A 458 0.42 -10.94 9.94
CA PRO A 458 1.28 -11.92 10.57
C PRO A 458 2.46 -11.22 11.27
N SER A 459 3.10 -11.91 12.22
CA SER A 459 4.15 -11.34 13.09
C SER A 459 5.32 -10.72 12.32
N ASP A 460 5.65 -11.24 11.17
CA ASP A 460 6.72 -10.78 10.27
C ASP A 460 6.36 -9.48 9.52
N LEU A 461 5.07 -9.13 9.45
CA LEU A 461 4.57 -7.88 8.86
C LEU A 461 4.02 -6.89 9.93
N ALA A 462 4.21 -7.16 11.21
CA ALA A 462 3.66 -6.33 12.30
C ALA A 462 4.19 -4.88 12.31
N ALA A 463 5.31 -4.61 11.66
CA ALA A 463 5.91 -3.28 11.56
C ALA A 463 5.23 -2.36 10.51
N VAL A 464 4.35 -2.89 9.63
CA VAL A 464 3.71 -2.12 8.56
C VAL A 464 2.99 -0.85 9.07
N PRO A 465 2.16 -0.88 10.15
CA PRO A 465 1.50 0.32 10.64
C PRO A 465 2.46 1.39 11.18
N GLU A 466 3.58 1.01 11.78
CA GLU A 466 4.62 1.94 12.25
C GLU A 466 5.34 2.59 11.07
N MET A 467 5.77 1.78 10.10
CA MET A 467 6.47 2.27 8.91
C MET A 467 5.58 3.25 8.12
N ALA A 468 4.33 2.87 7.85
CA ALA A 468 3.38 3.72 7.14
C ALA A 468 3.01 4.97 7.95
N GLY A 469 2.83 4.83 9.27
CA GLY A 469 2.38 5.91 10.14
C GLY A 469 3.44 6.94 10.51
N GLY A 470 4.72 6.69 10.20
CA GLY A 470 5.83 7.55 10.58
C GLY A 470 6.23 8.60 9.56
N HIS A 471 5.70 8.60 8.34
CA HIS A 471 6.20 9.45 7.25
C HIS A 471 5.92 10.97 7.43
N HIS A 472 5.00 11.36 8.30
CA HIS A 472 4.76 12.75 8.69
C HIS A 472 5.39 13.16 10.03
N GLU A 473 6.07 12.24 10.70
CA GLU A 473 6.89 12.58 11.86
C GLU A 473 8.19 13.28 11.42
N THR A 474 8.80 14.02 12.33
CA THR A 474 10.03 14.78 12.03
C THR A 474 11.14 14.45 13.02
N MET A 475 12.39 14.58 12.60
CA MET A 475 13.55 14.29 13.43
C MET A 475 13.63 15.13 14.72
N ASP A 476 12.97 16.29 14.75
CA ASP A 476 12.91 17.21 15.89
C ASP A 476 11.68 17.01 16.81
N GLY A 477 10.79 16.06 16.50
CA GLY A 477 9.60 15.75 17.28
C GLY A 477 8.43 16.72 17.10
N ARG A 478 8.47 17.59 16.07
CA ARG A 478 7.38 18.53 15.74
C ARG A 478 6.43 18.00 14.68
N GLY A 479 6.66 16.77 14.24
CA GLY A 479 5.81 16.05 13.31
C GLY A 479 4.48 15.63 13.91
N TYR A 480 3.76 14.83 13.19
CA TYR A 480 2.47 14.27 13.60
C TYR A 480 2.30 12.86 13.05
N PRO A 481 1.41 12.01 13.62
CA PRO A 481 0.36 12.32 14.59
C PRO A 481 0.78 12.14 16.06
N ARG A 482 1.97 11.61 16.34
CA ARG A 482 2.45 11.25 17.69
C ARG A 482 3.45 12.25 18.25
N GLY A 483 4.16 12.98 17.38
CA GLY A 483 5.27 13.86 17.75
C GLY A 483 6.53 13.09 18.11
N LEU A 484 6.82 12.00 17.39
CA LEU A 484 7.99 11.15 17.59
C LEU A 484 9.27 11.88 17.20
N CYS A 485 10.34 11.73 18.02
CA CYS A 485 11.66 12.17 17.63
C CYS A 485 12.36 11.12 16.73
N GLY A 486 13.44 11.50 16.07
CA GLY A 486 14.18 10.60 15.19
C GLY A 486 14.67 9.32 15.86
N SER A 487 14.96 9.35 17.19
CA SER A 487 15.33 8.16 17.98
C SER A 487 14.18 7.16 18.17
N ASP A 488 12.93 7.64 18.07
CA ASP A 488 11.71 6.84 18.32
C ASP A 488 11.14 6.25 17.02
N MET A 489 11.70 6.67 15.88
CA MET A 489 11.31 6.23 14.55
C MET A 489 12.25 5.16 14.03
N SER A 490 11.72 4.10 13.42
CA SER A 490 12.55 3.17 12.67
C SER A 490 13.25 3.88 11.49
N MET A 491 14.40 3.35 11.06
CA MET A 491 15.07 3.89 9.87
C MET A 491 14.16 3.78 8.64
N THR A 492 13.35 2.75 8.56
CA THR A 492 12.38 2.53 7.48
C THR A 492 11.30 3.63 7.44
N ALA A 493 10.76 4.05 8.59
CA ALA A 493 9.81 5.17 8.66
C ALA A 493 10.46 6.49 8.21
N ARG A 494 11.73 6.73 8.56
CA ARG A 494 12.49 7.90 8.12
C ARG A 494 12.78 7.88 6.60
N ILE A 495 13.02 6.69 6.03
CA ILE A 495 13.14 6.48 4.58
C ILE A 495 11.82 6.84 3.87
N MET A 496 10.70 6.40 4.43
CA MET A 496 9.36 6.71 3.91
C MET A 496 9.11 8.23 3.87
N ALA A 497 9.47 8.97 4.92
CA ALA A 497 9.33 10.42 4.98
C ALA A 497 10.11 11.13 3.85
N ILE A 498 11.35 10.69 3.58
CA ILE A 498 12.15 11.25 2.48
C ILE A 498 11.53 10.94 1.12
N ALA A 499 11.05 9.71 0.91
CA ALA A 499 10.45 9.29 -0.35
C ALA A 499 9.16 10.05 -0.64
N ASP A 500 8.28 10.20 0.35
CA ASP A 500 7.03 10.94 0.24
C ASP A 500 7.27 12.43 -0.06
N ILE A 501 8.16 13.09 0.71
CA ILE A 501 8.49 14.51 0.50
C ILE A 501 9.11 14.72 -0.89
N PHE A 502 10.03 13.88 -1.31
CA PHE A 502 10.67 13.99 -2.64
C PHE A 502 9.63 13.87 -3.75
N GLU A 503 8.78 12.85 -3.68
CA GLU A 503 7.71 12.66 -4.66
C GLU A 503 6.74 13.84 -4.66
N ALA A 504 6.32 14.29 -3.48
CA ALA A 504 5.40 15.41 -3.32
C ALA A 504 5.94 16.74 -3.89
N LEU A 505 7.24 16.98 -3.86
CA LEU A 505 7.85 18.18 -4.42
C LEU A 505 8.08 18.09 -5.94
N THR A 506 8.27 16.90 -6.48
CA THR A 506 8.56 16.67 -7.91
C THR A 506 7.32 16.34 -8.74
N ALA A 507 6.15 16.08 -8.10
CA ALA A 507 4.90 15.79 -8.79
C ALA A 507 4.45 16.96 -9.66
N SER A 508 4.23 16.71 -10.96
CA SER A 508 3.73 17.68 -11.94
C SER A 508 2.20 17.81 -11.96
N ASP A 509 1.50 16.93 -11.24
CA ASP A 509 0.05 16.75 -11.35
C ASP A 509 -0.75 17.70 -10.42
N ARG A 510 -0.09 18.70 -9.77
CA ARG A 510 -0.75 19.63 -8.84
C ARG A 510 -1.35 20.82 -9.57
N PRO A 511 -2.65 21.16 -9.37
CA PRO A 511 -3.36 22.19 -10.15
C PRO A 511 -2.90 23.61 -9.84
N TYR A 512 -2.10 23.83 -8.78
CA TYR A 512 -1.78 25.15 -8.23
C TYR A 512 -0.30 25.47 -8.14
N LYS A 513 0.59 24.51 -8.46
CA LYS A 513 2.04 24.73 -8.52
C LYS A 513 2.62 23.92 -9.68
N ASP A 514 3.41 24.57 -10.50
CA ASP A 514 4.29 23.89 -11.44
C ASP A 514 5.22 22.95 -10.67
N ALA A 515 5.55 21.80 -11.26
CA ALA A 515 6.54 20.89 -10.70
C ALA A 515 7.84 21.65 -10.44
N LEU A 516 8.40 21.47 -9.25
CA LEU A 516 9.70 22.05 -8.94
C LEU A 516 10.79 21.33 -9.76
N THR A 517 11.82 22.08 -10.14
CA THR A 517 13.00 21.44 -10.71
C THR A 517 13.68 20.54 -9.67
N ILE A 518 14.41 19.54 -10.12
CA ILE A 518 15.15 18.67 -9.19
C ILE A 518 16.13 19.48 -8.34
N THR A 519 16.74 20.51 -8.91
CA THR A 519 17.66 21.40 -8.19
C THR A 519 16.93 22.12 -7.04
N ASP A 520 15.78 22.72 -7.31
CA ASP A 520 14.97 23.40 -6.30
C ASP A 520 14.45 22.41 -5.23
N THR A 521 14.01 21.23 -5.66
CA THR A 521 13.57 20.15 -4.76
C THR A 521 14.67 19.75 -3.78
N LEU A 522 15.87 19.48 -4.29
CA LEU A 522 17.01 19.10 -3.45
C LEU A 522 17.46 20.25 -2.53
N GLU A 523 17.30 21.49 -2.95
CA GLU A 523 17.60 22.65 -2.11
C GLU A 523 16.60 22.79 -0.94
N ILE A 524 15.31 22.64 -1.22
CA ILE A 524 14.26 22.61 -0.19
C ILE A 524 14.52 21.47 0.79
N MET A 525 14.78 20.25 0.31
CA MET A 525 15.06 19.11 1.16
C MET A 525 16.35 19.29 1.99
N ARG A 526 17.35 19.99 1.44
CA ARG A 526 18.57 20.34 2.19
C ARG A 526 18.26 21.31 3.36
N ASP A 527 17.37 22.28 3.14
CA ASP A 527 16.89 23.14 4.23
C ASP A 527 16.11 22.36 5.28
N MET A 528 15.21 21.46 4.84
CA MET A 528 14.48 20.55 5.75
C MET A 528 15.42 19.67 6.58
N SER A 529 16.50 19.17 5.98
CA SER A 529 17.54 18.39 6.68
C SER A 529 18.26 19.24 7.75
N ARG A 530 18.67 20.48 7.42
CA ARG A 530 19.28 21.43 8.39
C ARG A 530 18.35 21.74 9.56
N ARG A 531 17.05 21.86 9.30
CA ARG A 531 16.02 22.14 10.30
C ARG A 531 15.58 20.89 11.07
N ARG A 532 16.20 19.74 10.82
CA ARG A 532 15.85 18.45 11.42
C ARG A 532 14.39 18.02 11.17
N VAL A 533 13.84 18.37 10.02
CA VAL A 533 12.56 17.84 9.55
C VAL A 533 12.74 16.42 9.03
N ILE A 534 13.78 16.19 8.22
CA ILE A 534 14.14 14.86 7.69
C ILE A 534 15.51 14.42 8.20
N ASP A 535 15.77 13.12 8.08
CA ASP A 535 17.04 12.51 8.49
C ASP A 535 18.17 12.99 7.57
N ALA A 536 19.19 13.61 8.16
CA ALA A 536 20.29 14.22 7.42
C ALA A 536 21.21 13.19 6.74
N ASP A 537 21.45 12.05 7.39
CA ASP A 537 22.33 11.01 6.87
C ASP A 537 21.65 10.27 5.72
N LEU A 538 20.37 9.94 5.85
CA LEU A 538 19.57 9.35 4.78
C LEU A 538 19.44 10.30 3.59
N PHE A 539 19.23 11.60 3.83
CA PHE A 539 19.21 12.58 2.74
C PHE A 539 20.57 12.73 2.05
N ALA A 540 21.66 12.73 2.82
CA ALA A 540 23.01 12.75 2.24
C ALA A 540 23.28 11.51 1.36
N LEU A 541 22.84 10.32 1.81
CA LEU A 541 22.92 9.08 1.04
C LEU A 541 22.08 9.15 -0.25
N PHE A 542 20.84 9.68 -0.15
CA PHE A 542 19.95 9.88 -1.29
C PHE A 542 20.60 10.76 -2.38
N VAL A 543 21.25 11.86 -1.94
CA VAL A 543 21.98 12.77 -2.85
C VAL A 543 23.23 12.11 -3.41
N ALA A 544 24.06 11.47 -2.58
CA ALA A 544 25.31 10.86 -3.00
C ALA A 544 25.12 9.71 -4.02
N LYS A 545 24.05 8.96 -3.90
CA LYS A 545 23.69 7.86 -4.81
C LYS A 545 22.80 8.29 -5.97
N GLU A 546 22.48 9.58 -6.07
CA GLU A 546 21.66 10.18 -7.14
C GLU A 546 20.35 9.42 -7.39
N LEU A 547 19.65 9.03 -6.32
CA LEU A 547 18.50 8.11 -6.38
C LEU A 547 17.25 8.70 -7.09
N TRP A 548 17.29 9.98 -7.44
CA TRP A 548 16.24 10.68 -8.22
C TRP A 548 16.36 10.51 -9.73
N ARG A 549 17.51 10.06 -10.29
CA ARG A 549 17.78 10.12 -11.75
C ARG A 549 16.74 9.39 -12.60
N ASP A 550 16.30 8.23 -12.17
CA ASP A 550 15.33 7.44 -12.94
C ASP A 550 13.92 8.05 -12.92
N GLU A 551 13.58 8.82 -11.87
CA GLU A 551 12.31 9.54 -11.79
C GLU A 551 12.23 10.70 -12.79
N VAL A 552 13.34 11.39 -13.01
CA VAL A 552 13.43 12.49 -14.00
C VAL A 552 13.17 11.97 -15.42
N VAL A 553 13.70 10.80 -15.76
CA VAL A 553 13.53 10.19 -17.08
C VAL A 553 12.06 9.76 -17.30
N ARG A 554 11.35 9.36 -16.25
CA ARG A 554 9.93 8.92 -16.33
C ARG A 554 8.92 10.08 -16.27
N ALA A 555 9.31 11.22 -15.67
CA ALA A 555 8.48 12.42 -15.58
C ALA A 555 8.50 13.26 -16.88
N ALA A 556 9.47 13.04 -17.76
CA ALA A 556 9.50 13.69 -19.08
C ALA A 556 8.28 13.22 -19.90
N PRO A 557 7.46 14.14 -20.48
CA PRO A 557 6.39 13.74 -21.37
C PRO A 557 6.99 12.94 -22.53
N PRO A 558 6.30 11.90 -23.06
CA PRO A 558 6.75 11.20 -24.24
C PRO A 558 7.00 12.24 -25.33
N ALA A 559 8.17 12.19 -25.95
CA ALA A 559 8.51 13.06 -27.06
C ALA A 559 7.41 12.92 -28.12
N ALA A 560 6.80 14.07 -28.49
CA ALA A 560 5.68 14.17 -29.39
C ALA A 560 6.02 13.68 -30.81
#